data_f7f8516d5f764ba826e8a781d6f2584d
#
_entry.id   f7f8516d5f764ba826e8a781d6f2584d
#
_cell.length_a   1.000
_cell.length_b   1.000
_cell.length_c   1.000
_cell.angle_alpha   90.00
_cell.angle_beta   90.00
_cell.angle_gamma   90.00
#
_symmetry.space_group_name_H-M   'P 1'
#
loop_
_entity.id
_entity.type
_entity.pdbx_description
1 polymer ?
#
loop_
_entity_poly.entity_id
_entity_poly.type
_entity_poly.pdbx_seq_one_letter_code
_entity_poly.pdbx_strand_id
1 'polypeptide(L)'
;LGDVYKRQVPMVTCLDELRAVKNMIAELKEELKAEGVAYDENIKVGIMIETPAASLMADVFAKEADFFSIGTNDLTGYTMAVDRGNAEVAYLYSAYNPAVLRSIERVIKAGRAEGIMVGMCGEAAADPLLAPLLISFGMNEFSVSATSILATRKGISLWTKEEADAVAAKAMSLTTEAEVEAYLKSVAKH
;
A
#
# COMPACT_ATOMS: atom_id res chain seq x y z
N LEU A 1 -18.10 8.16 -14.79
CA LEU A 1 -17.34 7.83 -13.58
C LEU A 1 -18.21 6.94 -12.71
N GLY A 2 -17.67 5.82 -12.25
CA GLY A 2 -18.39 4.90 -11.38
C GLY A 2 -18.70 5.53 -10.01
N ASP A 3 -19.62 4.91 -9.28
CA ASP A 3 -19.94 5.33 -7.93
C ASP A 3 -18.77 5.11 -6.98
N VAL A 4 -18.73 5.92 -5.91
CA VAL A 4 -17.76 5.76 -4.83
C VAL A 4 -18.17 4.55 -4.01
N TYR A 5 -17.35 3.50 -4.02
CA TYR A 5 -17.62 2.24 -3.31
C TYR A 5 -16.76 2.06 -2.06
N LYS A 6 -15.80 2.95 -1.83
CA LYS A 6 -14.92 2.94 -0.66
C LYS A 6 -14.44 4.34 -0.31
N ARG A 7 -14.14 4.57 0.96
CA ARG A 7 -13.49 5.78 1.49
C ARG A 7 -12.18 5.39 2.14
N GLN A 8 -11.12 6.16 1.90
CA GLN A 8 -9.85 5.94 2.59
C GLN A 8 -9.38 7.21 3.27
N VAL A 9 -8.88 7.06 4.49
CA VAL A 9 -8.37 8.14 5.33
C VAL A 9 -6.86 8.24 5.14
N PRO A 10 -6.33 9.36 4.64
CA PRO A 10 -4.90 9.53 4.46
C PRO A 10 -4.20 9.91 5.76
N MET A 11 -2.88 9.77 5.80
CA MET A 11 -1.97 10.29 6.84
C MET A 11 -2.29 9.84 8.26
N VAL A 12 -2.91 8.67 8.42
CA VAL A 12 -3.25 8.12 9.74
C VAL A 12 -1.98 7.74 10.51
N THR A 13 -1.94 8.09 11.79
CA THR A 13 -0.82 7.81 12.69
C THR A 13 -1.21 7.01 13.93
N CYS A 14 -2.45 7.11 14.37
CA CYS A 14 -2.97 6.39 15.53
C CYS A 14 -4.40 5.87 15.30
N LEU A 15 -4.78 4.86 16.09
CA LEU A 15 -6.09 4.21 15.94
C LEU A 15 -7.26 5.15 16.23
N ASP A 16 -7.06 6.10 17.13
CA ASP A 16 -8.11 7.06 17.51
C ASP A 16 -8.53 7.95 16.34
N GLU A 17 -7.63 8.26 15.39
CA GLU A 17 -7.98 8.99 14.17
C GLU A 17 -8.95 8.19 13.29
N LEU A 18 -8.71 6.89 13.09
CA LEU A 18 -9.63 6.02 12.36
C LEU A 18 -10.98 5.94 13.06
N ARG A 19 -10.99 5.77 14.38
CA ARG A 19 -12.22 5.71 15.17
C ARG A 19 -13.01 7.01 15.11
N ALA A 20 -12.33 8.16 15.19
CA ALA A 20 -12.97 9.47 15.06
C ALA A 20 -13.65 9.64 13.71
N VAL A 21 -13.00 9.23 12.60
CA VAL A 21 -13.60 9.28 11.27
C VAL A 21 -14.78 8.31 11.15
N LYS A 22 -14.69 7.10 11.69
CA LYS A 22 -15.81 6.13 11.68
C LYS A 22 -17.01 6.66 12.46
N ASN A 23 -16.80 7.31 13.60
CA ASN A 23 -17.87 7.95 14.36
C ASN A 23 -18.53 9.09 13.58
N MET A 24 -17.72 9.96 12.96
CA MET A 24 -18.24 11.03 12.09
C MET A 24 -19.08 10.47 10.93
N ILE A 25 -18.63 9.37 10.29
CA ILE A 25 -19.41 8.71 9.22
C ILE A 25 -20.73 8.15 9.77
N ALA A 26 -20.73 7.59 10.97
CA ALA A 26 -21.95 7.09 11.59
C ALA A 26 -22.95 8.22 11.88
N GLU A 27 -22.48 9.36 12.42
CA GLU A 27 -23.31 10.55 12.64
C GLU A 27 -23.90 11.07 11.33
N LEU A 28 -23.08 11.21 10.28
CA LEU A 28 -23.54 11.64 8.96
C LEU A 28 -24.58 10.69 8.33
N LYS A 29 -24.46 9.38 8.54
CA LYS A 29 -25.46 8.42 8.08
C LYS A 29 -26.81 8.63 8.76
N GLU A 30 -26.82 8.91 10.08
CA GLU A 30 -28.08 9.21 10.78
C GLU A 30 -28.71 10.54 10.32
N GLU A 31 -27.90 11.58 10.05
CA GLU A 31 -28.37 12.83 9.48
C GLU A 31 -29.02 12.63 8.10
N LEU A 32 -28.31 11.95 7.17
CA LEU A 32 -28.81 11.66 5.83
C LEU A 32 -30.12 10.83 5.87
N LYS A 33 -30.19 9.87 6.79
CA LYS A 33 -31.40 9.07 7.00
C LYS A 33 -32.59 9.93 7.48
N ALA A 34 -32.33 10.87 8.41
CA ALA A 34 -33.33 11.78 8.90
C ALA A 34 -33.85 12.75 7.81
N GLU A 35 -32.98 13.14 6.89
CA GLU A 35 -33.28 13.99 5.73
C GLU A 35 -33.93 13.23 4.56
N GLY A 36 -33.97 11.88 4.61
CA GLY A 36 -34.46 11.04 3.52
C GLY A 36 -33.53 11.01 2.31
N VAL A 37 -32.25 11.32 2.48
CA VAL A 37 -31.22 11.29 1.43
C VAL A 37 -30.65 9.89 1.34
N ALA A 38 -30.61 9.33 0.13
CA ALA A 38 -30.04 8.00 -0.10
C ALA A 38 -28.51 8.01 0.05
N TYR A 39 -27.97 7.00 0.72
CA TYR A 39 -26.54 6.77 0.86
C TYR A 39 -26.22 5.27 0.87
N ASP A 40 -24.96 4.90 0.68
CA ASP A 40 -24.53 3.51 0.81
C ASP A 40 -24.28 3.17 2.29
N GLU A 41 -25.17 2.38 2.87
CA GLU A 41 -25.05 1.90 4.25
C GLU A 41 -23.78 1.07 4.48
N ASN A 42 -23.29 0.39 3.43
CA ASN A 42 -22.18 -0.56 3.48
C ASN A 42 -20.87 -0.01 2.93
N ILE A 43 -20.77 1.30 2.75
CA ILE A 43 -19.54 1.92 2.23
C ILE A 43 -18.33 1.50 3.06
N LYS A 44 -17.30 1.00 2.39
CA LYS A 44 -16.07 0.55 3.03
C LYS A 44 -15.20 1.73 3.46
N VAL A 45 -14.71 1.68 4.71
CA VAL A 45 -13.83 2.69 5.28
C VAL A 45 -12.48 2.08 5.60
N GLY A 46 -11.49 2.43 4.80
CA GLY A 46 -10.11 1.99 4.98
C GLY A 46 -9.18 3.16 5.27
N ILE A 47 -7.91 2.85 5.42
CA ILE A 47 -6.86 3.85 5.66
C ILE A 47 -5.73 3.74 4.64
N MET A 48 -5.07 4.86 4.40
CA MET A 48 -3.75 4.83 3.77
C MET A 48 -2.70 4.49 4.81
N ILE A 49 -1.93 3.45 4.53
CA ILE A 49 -0.72 3.13 5.30
C ILE A 49 0.44 3.81 4.60
N GLU A 50 0.76 4.99 5.06
CA GLU A 50 1.80 5.85 4.46
C GLU A 50 2.67 6.56 5.49
N THR A 51 2.41 6.33 6.78
CA THR A 51 3.27 6.73 7.88
C THR A 51 3.96 5.52 8.50
N PRO A 52 5.19 5.63 9.00
CA PRO A 52 5.84 4.56 9.76
C PRO A 52 5.03 4.10 10.97
N ALA A 53 4.34 5.03 11.64
CA ALA A 53 3.47 4.71 12.77
C ALA A 53 2.34 3.75 12.35
N ALA A 54 1.61 4.07 11.27
CA ALA A 54 0.56 3.20 10.76
C ALA A 54 1.09 1.83 10.30
N SER A 55 2.27 1.80 9.65
CA SER A 55 2.90 0.55 9.26
C SER A 55 3.28 -0.33 10.45
N LEU A 56 3.84 0.26 11.49
CA LEU A 56 4.20 -0.47 12.72
C LEU A 56 2.98 -1.04 13.44
N MET A 57 1.85 -0.34 13.38
CA MET A 57 0.59 -0.71 14.02
C MET A 57 -0.43 -1.36 13.07
N ALA A 58 0.02 -1.82 11.90
CA ALA A 58 -0.88 -2.36 10.86
C ALA A 58 -1.73 -3.55 11.35
N ASP A 59 -1.20 -4.38 12.23
CA ASP A 59 -1.92 -5.49 12.86
C ASP A 59 -3.07 -5.04 13.79
N VAL A 60 -2.95 -3.85 14.37
CA VAL A 60 -4.02 -3.24 15.18
C VAL A 60 -5.06 -2.59 14.29
N PHE A 61 -4.61 -1.81 13.30
CA PHE A 61 -5.51 -1.16 12.34
C PHE A 61 -6.32 -2.17 11.51
N ALA A 62 -5.73 -3.32 11.14
CA ALA A 62 -6.40 -4.33 10.32
C ALA A 62 -7.66 -4.90 10.98
N LYS A 63 -7.78 -4.84 12.30
CA LYS A 63 -8.96 -5.31 13.05
C LYS A 63 -10.14 -4.34 12.95
N GLU A 64 -9.89 -3.09 12.58
CA GLU A 64 -10.93 -2.05 12.57
C GLU A 64 -11.13 -1.41 11.20
N ALA A 65 -10.15 -1.45 10.31
CA ALA A 65 -10.27 -0.94 8.95
C ALA A 65 -10.89 -1.99 8.01
N ASP A 66 -11.67 -1.56 7.03
CA ASP A 66 -12.25 -2.46 6.02
C ASP A 66 -11.25 -2.85 4.93
N PHE A 67 -10.19 -2.06 4.72
CA PHE A 67 -9.12 -2.30 3.77
C PHE A 67 -7.91 -1.38 4.06
N PHE A 68 -6.77 -1.73 3.48
CA PHE A 68 -5.59 -0.86 3.44
C PHE A 68 -5.27 -0.42 2.00
N SER A 69 -4.73 0.79 1.88
CA SER A 69 -4.06 1.28 0.68
C SER A 69 -2.67 1.76 1.08
N ILE A 70 -1.62 1.13 0.57
CA ILE A 70 -0.24 1.54 0.89
C ILE A 70 0.13 2.74 0.02
N GLY A 71 0.35 3.90 0.65
CA GLY A 71 0.82 5.12 0.02
C GLY A 71 2.34 5.14 -0.06
N THR A 72 2.92 4.54 -1.11
CA THR A 72 4.38 4.30 -1.15
C THR A 72 5.22 5.55 -1.18
N ASN A 73 4.70 6.64 -1.75
CA ASN A 73 5.47 7.86 -1.83
C ASN A 73 5.75 8.46 -0.44
N ASP A 74 4.71 8.63 0.35
CA ASP A 74 4.85 9.18 1.69
C ASP A 74 5.48 8.16 2.66
N LEU A 75 5.11 6.88 2.54
CA LEU A 75 5.73 5.82 3.34
C LEU A 75 7.26 5.79 3.14
N THR A 76 7.74 5.92 1.90
CA THR A 76 9.17 5.98 1.60
C THR A 76 9.80 7.24 2.20
N GLY A 77 9.20 8.40 1.96
CA GLY A 77 9.70 9.68 2.46
C GLY A 77 9.85 9.69 3.98
N TYR A 78 8.80 9.29 4.68
CA TYR A 78 8.82 9.28 6.16
C TYR A 78 9.67 8.15 6.74
N THR A 79 9.70 6.97 6.13
CA THR A 79 10.57 5.87 6.60
C THR A 79 12.04 6.24 6.47
N MET A 80 12.41 6.90 5.37
CA MET A 80 13.78 7.31 5.10
C MET A 80 14.11 8.70 5.69
N ALA A 81 13.14 9.39 6.27
CA ALA A 81 13.24 10.78 6.75
C ALA A 81 13.74 11.74 5.65
N VAL A 82 13.21 11.60 4.44
CA VAL A 82 13.66 12.33 3.26
C VAL A 82 12.51 13.10 2.62
N ASP A 83 12.74 14.38 2.37
CA ASP A 83 11.89 15.17 1.49
C ASP A 83 12.29 14.90 0.02
N ARG A 84 11.40 14.27 -0.74
CA ARG A 84 11.60 13.98 -2.17
C ARG A 84 11.76 15.25 -3.02
N GLY A 85 11.30 16.39 -2.53
CA GLY A 85 11.47 17.70 -3.19
C GLY A 85 12.83 18.33 -2.97
N ASN A 86 13.64 17.82 -2.03
CA ASN A 86 14.97 18.32 -1.73
C ASN A 86 16.04 17.55 -2.52
N ALA A 87 16.63 18.19 -3.53
CA ALA A 87 17.64 17.58 -4.41
C ALA A 87 18.88 17.07 -3.66
N GLU A 88 19.24 17.70 -2.53
CA GLU A 88 20.44 17.33 -1.75
C GLU A 88 20.33 15.95 -1.09
N VAL A 89 19.10 15.50 -0.79
CA VAL A 89 18.84 14.23 -0.11
C VAL A 89 17.99 13.26 -0.93
N ALA A 90 17.57 13.65 -2.15
CA ALA A 90 16.71 12.82 -3.02
C ALA A 90 17.32 11.45 -3.34
N TYR A 91 18.63 11.30 -3.28
CA TYR A 91 19.32 10.02 -3.48
C TYR A 91 19.00 8.96 -2.40
N LEU A 92 18.48 9.38 -1.24
CA LEU A 92 18.04 8.47 -0.17
C LEU A 92 16.59 8.00 -0.38
N TYR A 93 15.85 8.65 -1.28
CA TYR A 93 14.44 8.33 -1.53
C TYR A 93 14.31 7.16 -2.52
N SER A 94 14.10 5.96 -2.00
CA SER A 94 13.98 4.77 -2.84
C SER A 94 13.05 3.73 -2.24
N ALA A 95 12.12 3.24 -3.05
CA ALA A 95 11.25 2.12 -2.70
C ALA A 95 11.99 0.76 -2.63
N TYR A 96 13.21 0.68 -3.16
CA TYR A 96 14.04 -0.54 -3.07
C TYR A 96 14.78 -0.65 -1.74
N ASN A 97 14.72 0.39 -0.90
CA ASN A 97 15.36 0.34 0.41
C ASN A 97 14.77 -0.80 1.25
N PRO A 98 15.59 -1.67 1.84
CA PRO A 98 15.12 -2.81 2.65
C PRO A 98 14.17 -2.42 3.79
N ALA A 99 14.29 -1.22 4.38
CA ALA A 99 13.38 -0.75 5.42
C ALA A 99 11.96 -0.50 4.85
N VAL A 100 11.89 0.09 3.66
CA VAL A 100 10.62 0.35 2.97
C VAL A 100 9.97 -0.97 2.55
N LEU A 101 10.72 -1.89 1.96
CA LEU A 101 10.22 -3.21 1.55
C LEU A 101 9.70 -4.03 2.73
N ARG A 102 10.40 -4.03 3.86
CA ARG A 102 9.94 -4.68 5.10
C ARG A 102 8.68 -4.06 5.66
N SER A 103 8.56 -2.74 5.56
CA SER A 103 7.34 -2.02 5.93
C SER A 103 6.15 -2.46 5.08
N ILE A 104 6.32 -2.50 3.75
CA ILE A 104 5.30 -2.97 2.80
C ILE A 104 4.90 -4.42 3.09
N GLU A 105 5.87 -5.32 3.24
CA GLU A 105 5.61 -6.73 3.55
C GLU A 105 4.81 -6.89 4.84
N ARG A 106 5.20 -6.17 5.90
CA ARG A 106 4.52 -6.18 7.20
C ARG A 106 3.05 -5.77 7.08
N VAL A 107 2.78 -4.68 6.37
CA VAL A 107 1.42 -4.16 6.16
C VAL A 107 0.56 -5.17 5.41
N ILE A 108 1.09 -5.76 4.34
CA ILE A 108 0.35 -6.74 3.55
C ILE A 108 0.05 -7.98 4.40
N LYS A 109 1.03 -8.48 5.15
CA LYS A 109 0.84 -9.64 6.04
C LYS A 109 -0.20 -9.36 7.13
N ALA A 110 -0.17 -8.17 7.73
CA ALA A 110 -1.14 -7.77 8.75
C ALA A 110 -2.58 -7.72 8.20
N GLY A 111 -2.79 -7.09 7.06
CA GLY A 111 -4.12 -7.04 6.42
C GLY A 111 -4.62 -8.42 6.03
N ARG A 112 -3.75 -9.27 5.48
CA ARG A 112 -4.11 -10.66 5.13
C ARG A 112 -4.48 -11.52 6.33
N ALA A 113 -3.82 -11.33 7.47
CA ALA A 113 -4.11 -12.07 8.69
C ALA A 113 -5.54 -11.82 9.20
N GLU A 114 -6.04 -10.61 9.00
CA GLU A 114 -7.41 -10.21 9.35
C GLU A 114 -8.40 -10.35 8.16
N GLY A 115 -7.93 -10.84 7.01
CA GLY A 115 -8.78 -11.09 5.84
C GLY A 115 -9.25 -9.82 5.10
N ILE A 116 -8.64 -8.68 5.36
CA ILE A 116 -8.96 -7.43 4.67
C ILE A 116 -8.13 -7.26 3.38
N MET A 117 -8.69 -6.54 2.42
CA MET A 117 -8.01 -6.22 1.17
C MET A 117 -6.85 -5.25 1.42
N VAL A 118 -5.70 -5.51 0.81
CA VAL A 118 -4.55 -4.60 0.81
C VAL A 118 -4.23 -4.20 -0.63
N GLY A 119 -4.40 -2.92 -0.91
CA GLY A 119 -3.99 -2.29 -2.16
C GLY A 119 -2.74 -1.43 -1.97
N MET A 120 -2.19 -0.99 -3.08
CA MET A 120 -1.07 -0.05 -3.11
C MET A 120 -1.32 1.02 -4.16
N CYS A 121 -1.03 2.26 -3.81
CA CYS A 121 -0.96 3.38 -4.73
C CYS A 121 0.43 4.03 -4.66
N GLY A 122 0.68 4.99 -5.54
CA GLY A 122 2.00 5.59 -5.70
C GLY A 122 2.83 4.90 -6.78
N GLU A 123 4.04 5.39 -6.96
CA GLU A 123 4.89 4.99 -8.08
C GLU A 123 5.33 3.52 -8.01
N ALA A 124 5.56 3.00 -6.81
CA ALA A 124 5.97 1.61 -6.61
C ALA A 124 4.92 0.58 -7.08
N ALA A 125 3.62 0.94 -7.11
CA ALA A 125 2.58 0.05 -7.61
C ALA A 125 2.69 -0.23 -9.11
N ALA A 126 3.28 0.70 -9.88
CA ALA A 126 3.49 0.56 -11.32
C ALA A 126 4.90 0.06 -11.69
N ASP A 127 5.78 -0.11 -10.72
CA ASP A 127 7.16 -0.52 -10.95
C ASP A 127 7.24 -2.03 -11.26
N PRO A 128 7.65 -2.42 -12.49
CA PRO A 128 7.71 -3.82 -12.88
C PRO A 128 8.77 -4.63 -12.12
N LEU A 129 9.82 -3.97 -11.57
CA LEU A 129 10.84 -4.64 -10.75
C LEU A 129 10.30 -5.06 -9.39
N LEU A 130 9.35 -4.30 -8.83
CA LEU A 130 8.71 -4.62 -7.55
C LEU A 130 7.57 -5.63 -7.68
N ALA A 131 7.04 -5.84 -8.89
CA ALA A 131 5.91 -6.74 -9.11
C ALA A 131 6.08 -8.14 -8.46
N PRO A 132 7.20 -8.87 -8.61
CA PRO A 132 7.36 -10.18 -7.99
C PRO A 132 7.32 -10.12 -6.46
N LEU A 133 7.85 -9.06 -5.83
CA LEU A 133 7.79 -8.89 -4.38
C LEU A 133 6.35 -8.68 -3.91
N LEU A 134 5.62 -7.79 -4.58
CA LEU A 134 4.24 -7.48 -4.24
C LEU A 134 3.30 -8.69 -4.43
N ILE A 135 3.51 -9.47 -5.49
CA ILE A 135 2.82 -10.75 -5.71
C ILE A 135 3.15 -11.75 -4.58
N SER A 136 4.42 -11.87 -4.23
CA SER A 136 4.87 -12.78 -3.17
C SER A 136 4.28 -12.41 -1.81
N PHE A 137 4.27 -11.13 -1.47
CA PHE A 137 3.68 -10.64 -0.22
C PHE A 137 2.16 -10.84 -0.18
N GLY A 138 1.52 -10.96 -1.34
CA GLY A 138 0.08 -11.21 -1.48
C GLY A 138 -0.76 -9.94 -1.61
N MET A 139 -0.23 -8.95 -2.32
CA MET A 139 -0.97 -7.74 -2.71
C MET A 139 -2.25 -8.09 -3.46
N ASN A 140 -3.35 -7.40 -3.14
CA ASN A 140 -4.64 -7.62 -3.79
C ASN A 140 -4.92 -6.63 -4.92
N GLU A 141 -4.50 -5.37 -4.77
CA GLU A 141 -4.85 -4.29 -5.70
C GLU A 141 -3.64 -3.41 -6.02
N PHE A 142 -3.38 -3.22 -7.30
CA PHE A 142 -2.38 -2.30 -7.83
C PHE A 142 -3.11 -1.09 -8.41
N SER A 143 -3.17 0.01 -7.64
CA SER A 143 -3.80 1.27 -8.08
C SER A 143 -2.78 2.12 -8.82
N VAL A 144 -2.89 2.13 -10.13
CA VAL A 144 -1.95 2.78 -11.03
C VAL A 144 -2.66 3.78 -11.96
N SER A 145 -1.90 4.67 -12.58
CA SER A 145 -2.46 5.58 -13.59
C SER A 145 -3.08 4.79 -14.76
N ALA A 146 -4.07 5.39 -15.42
CA ALA A 146 -4.73 4.75 -16.56
C ALA A 146 -3.76 4.31 -17.65
N THR A 147 -2.71 5.08 -17.88
CA THR A 147 -1.65 4.78 -18.85
C THR A 147 -0.78 3.59 -18.47
N SER A 148 -0.67 3.27 -17.19
CA SER A 148 0.16 2.19 -16.67
C SER A 148 -0.59 0.86 -16.54
N ILE A 149 -1.93 0.84 -16.64
CA ILE A 149 -2.75 -0.37 -16.39
C ILE A 149 -2.29 -1.56 -17.22
N LEU A 150 -2.13 -1.39 -18.53
CA LEU A 150 -1.79 -2.51 -19.42
C LEU A 150 -0.38 -3.03 -19.15
N ALA A 151 0.58 -2.14 -18.91
CA ALA A 151 1.96 -2.51 -18.59
C ALA A 151 2.04 -3.24 -17.24
N THR A 152 1.34 -2.75 -16.21
CA THR A 152 1.27 -3.40 -14.89
C THR A 152 0.62 -4.78 -14.97
N ARG A 153 -0.50 -4.92 -15.69
CA ARG A 153 -1.16 -6.22 -15.91
C ARG A 153 -0.25 -7.21 -16.61
N LYS A 154 0.45 -6.76 -17.68
CA LYS A 154 1.46 -7.59 -18.36
C LYS A 154 2.55 -8.00 -17.36
N GLY A 155 3.14 -7.05 -16.62
CA GLY A 155 4.20 -7.31 -15.65
C GLY A 155 3.80 -8.37 -14.62
N ILE A 156 2.60 -8.26 -14.05
CA ILE A 156 2.06 -9.25 -13.10
C ILE A 156 1.93 -10.63 -13.75
N SER A 157 1.43 -10.71 -14.99
CA SER A 157 1.19 -11.99 -15.69
C SER A 157 2.47 -12.76 -16.07
N LEU A 158 3.63 -12.13 -16.00
CA LEU A 158 4.92 -12.76 -16.28
C LEU A 158 5.41 -13.68 -15.14
N TRP A 159 4.82 -13.58 -13.95
CA TRP A 159 5.29 -14.29 -12.77
C TRP A 159 4.31 -15.37 -12.32
N THR A 160 4.82 -16.56 -12.03
CA THR A 160 4.10 -17.50 -11.16
C THR A 160 4.32 -17.12 -9.70
N LYS A 161 3.47 -17.66 -8.83
CA LYS A 161 3.63 -17.39 -7.37
C LYS A 161 4.96 -17.95 -6.85
N GLU A 162 5.35 -19.12 -7.30
CA GLU A 162 6.58 -19.81 -6.90
C GLU A 162 7.82 -19.02 -7.31
N GLU A 163 7.85 -18.50 -8.53
CA GLU A 163 8.95 -17.64 -9.01
C GLU A 163 9.01 -16.34 -8.22
N ALA A 164 7.86 -15.71 -7.98
CA ALA A 164 7.76 -14.49 -7.19
C ALA A 164 8.25 -14.70 -5.76
N ASP A 165 7.90 -15.84 -5.13
CA ASP A 165 8.35 -16.20 -3.79
C ASP A 165 9.87 -16.39 -3.73
N ALA A 166 10.45 -17.03 -4.72
CA ALA A 166 11.91 -17.21 -4.79
C ALA A 166 12.65 -15.87 -4.93
N VAL A 167 12.13 -14.98 -5.79
CA VAL A 167 12.68 -13.63 -5.97
C VAL A 167 12.56 -12.81 -4.68
N ALA A 168 11.40 -12.82 -4.05
CA ALA A 168 11.16 -12.08 -2.83
C ALA A 168 12.04 -12.58 -1.66
N ALA A 169 12.17 -13.89 -1.47
CA ALA A 169 13.01 -14.47 -0.44
C ALA A 169 14.46 -14.01 -0.57
N LYS A 170 15.00 -13.96 -1.80
CA LYS A 170 16.36 -13.46 -2.04
C LYS A 170 16.46 -11.95 -1.83
N ALA A 171 15.54 -11.15 -2.40
CA ALA A 171 15.56 -9.71 -2.26
C ALA A 171 15.49 -9.27 -0.79
N MET A 172 14.61 -9.89 0.01
CA MET A 172 14.42 -9.57 1.43
C MET A 172 15.58 -10.02 2.32
N SER A 173 16.50 -10.86 1.82
CA SER A 173 17.73 -11.23 2.50
C SER A 173 18.88 -10.23 2.29
N LEU A 174 18.73 -9.32 1.34
CA LEU A 174 19.74 -8.30 1.03
C LEU A 174 19.64 -7.12 2.02
N THR A 175 20.72 -6.39 2.16
CA THR A 175 20.88 -5.41 3.24
C THR A 175 20.97 -3.97 2.76
N THR A 176 21.27 -3.77 1.48
CA THR A 176 21.38 -2.43 0.88
C THR A 176 20.42 -2.26 -0.29
N GLU A 177 20.02 -1.03 -0.55
CA GLU A 177 19.22 -0.65 -1.72
C GLU A 177 19.88 -1.10 -3.03
N ALA A 178 21.18 -0.81 -3.18
CA ALA A 178 21.93 -1.14 -4.38
C ALA A 178 21.96 -2.64 -4.68
N GLU A 179 22.09 -3.49 -3.65
CA GLU A 179 22.02 -4.95 -3.80
C GLU A 179 20.62 -5.40 -4.24
N VAL A 180 19.58 -4.83 -3.62
CA VAL A 180 18.19 -5.16 -3.96
C VAL A 180 17.89 -4.77 -5.40
N GLU A 181 18.19 -3.53 -5.78
CA GLU A 181 17.94 -3.04 -7.13
C GLU A 181 18.72 -3.83 -8.19
N ALA A 182 20.00 -4.07 -7.96
CA ALA A 182 20.83 -4.86 -8.88
C ALA A 182 20.29 -6.29 -9.05
N TYR A 183 19.88 -6.92 -7.95
CA TYR A 183 19.29 -8.26 -8.00
C TYR A 183 17.97 -8.25 -8.78
N LEU A 184 17.04 -7.34 -8.48
CA LEU A 184 15.76 -7.27 -9.18
C LEU A 184 15.93 -6.99 -10.68
N LYS A 185 16.87 -6.12 -11.05
CA LYS A 185 17.23 -5.91 -12.47
C LYS A 185 17.77 -7.18 -13.13
N SER A 186 18.53 -7.99 -12.41
CA SER A 186 19.12 -9.22 -12.97
C SER A 186 18.10 -10.34 -13.25
N VAL A 187 16.95 -10.30 -12.58
CA VAL A 187 15.88 -11.31 -12.73
C VAL A 187 14.64 -10.75 -13.44
N ALA A 188 14.69 -9.49 -13.88
CA ALA A 188 13.56 -8.83 -14.52
C ALA A 188 13.07 -9.59 -15.77
N LYS A 189 11.75 -9.70 -15.89
CA LYS A 189 11.09 -10.29 -17.07
C LYS A 189 10.51 -9.17 -17.95
N HIS A 190 10.53 -9.39 -19.28
CA HIS A 190 10.12 -8.37 -20.28
C HIS A 190 8.96 -8.84 -21.18
#